data_9797252debd90f9ce0d48f75e5acd62f
#
_entry.id   9797252debd90f9ce0d48f75e5acd62f
#
_cell.length_a   1.000
_cell.length_b   1.000
_cell.length_c   1.000
_cell.angle_alpha   90.00
_cell.angle_beta   90.00
_cell.angle_gamma   90.00
#
_symmetry.space_group_name_H-M   'P 1'
#
loop_
_entity.id
_entity.type
_entity.pdbx_description
1 polymer ?
#
loop_
_entity_poly.entity_id
_entity_poly.type
_entity_poly.pdbx_seq_one_letter_code
_entity_poly.pdbx_strand_id
1 'polypeptide(L)'
;SKSKNAAREAARLNLARFYFSNGFHAEALAVLHEAARIRAEIDQDPEYRVLRGAAKFMLGRYIEADKDFVHKDLQWNDEAAFWRAAARAAVGDITAAAPILKRTGPIIRPYPKAIKVPLGQLIVDAALKIGDIKQARHFLEILRLDSLSPEETSLLDYEEGRVLELSGDFDAAVTMWESVRDGAHRPSRPKAVVARMELLRKMKQMPRAEAIRDLEGIRFAWRGDEFEFNLLRRLGTLYLEEGQYRKGLDRLRQAATYFRSHAEAPQVTLQMSDVFSRMYLEDAADTLQPVTAIALYDEFKELTPAGVQGDEMIRKLADRLVGVDLLDRAAALLRSQVRYRLQGVEKARVGAQLTLVNILARQYAEALKALDETQTSGMPETLSTKRRHLRAKALIGLKQREQALAVLKGDKSRDAELLRTEIFWSARNWSKTSQSLHNLIRESDAKPGKPLNEQQAAYVLNYAIALTLSGNERALGRARSDFSAAMAKGRLKDAFRLIVSPSSLGLLNPELVRSRVAVAENFPT
;
A
#
# COMPACT_ATOMS: atom_id res chain seq x y z
N SER A 1 -48.46 57.62 -14.55
CA SER A 1 -47.33 56.73 -14.88
C SER A 1 -46.90 55.81 -13.74
N LYS A 2 -46.89 56.27 -12.46
CA LYS A 2 -46.48 55.45 -11.30
C LYS A 2 -47.38 54.21 -11.08
N SER A 3 -48.70 54.33 -11.24
CA SER A 3 -49.63 53.19 -11.09
C SER A 3 -49.45 52.13 -12.20
N LYS A 4 -49.13 52.52 -13.44
CA LYS A 4 -48.85 51.58 -14.51
C LYS A 4 -47.53 50.82 -14.30
N ASN A 5 -46.54 51.47 -13.71
CA ASN A 5 -45.24 50.82 -13.40
C ASN A 5 -45.40 49.82 -12.22
N ALA A 6 -46.14 50.16 -11.16
CA ALA A 6 -46.43 49.25 -10.06
C ALA A 6 -47.23 48.02 -10.51
N ALA A 7 -48.23 48.20 -11.41
CA ALA A 7 -48.97 47.07 -11.97
C ALA A 7 -48.11 46.13 -12.81
N ARG A 8 -47.14 46.67 -13.60
CA ARG A 8 -46.19 45.86 -14.39
C ARG A 8 -45.23 45.11 -13.49
N GLU A 9 -44.80 45.70 -12.39
CA GLU A 9 -43.93 45.08 -11.41
C GLU A 9 -44.62 43.90 -10.72
N ALA A 10 -45.83 44.13 -10.19
CA ALA A 10 -46.65 43.06 -9.61
C ALA A 10 -46.89 41.90 -10.60
N ALA A 11 -47.13 42.24 -11.89
CA ALA A 11 -47.27 41.22 -12.94
C ALA A 11 -45.98 40.38 -13.14
N ARG A 12 -44.79 41.01 -13.09
CA ARG A 12 -43.52 40.29 -13.17
C ARG A 12 -43.27 39.40 -11.95
N LEU A 13 -43.51 39.88 -10.76
CA LEU A 13 -43.40 39.08 -9.55
C LEU A 13 -44.36 37.89 -9.58
N ASN A 14 -45.59 38.09 -10.05
CA ASN A 14 -46.55 37.00 -10.23
C ASN A 14 -46.09 35.99 -11.31
N LEU A 15 -45.51 36.46 -12.39
CA LEU A 15 -44.94 35.60 -13.41
C LEU A 15 -43.75 34.80 -12.86
N ALA A 16 -42.87 35.43 -12.06
CA ALA A 16 -41.77 34.75 -11.41
C ALA A 16 -42.27 33.68 -10.43
N ARG A 17 -43.31 33.98 -9.62
CA ARG A 17 -43.97 33.00 -8.73
C ARG A 17 -44.58 31.84 -9.51
N PHE A 18 -45.23 32.13 -10.64
CA PHE A 18 -45.77 31.09 -11.53
C PHE A 18 -44.67 30.16 -12.05
N TYR A 19 -43.57 30.70 -12.60
CA TYR A 19 -42.43 29.88 -13.04
C TYR A 19 -41.84 29.08 -11.88
N PHE A 20 -41.60 29.71 -10.75
CA PHE A 20 -41.05 29.05 -9.57
C PHE A 20 -41.90 27.87 -9.10
N SER A 21 -43.22 28.08 -8.97
CA SER A 21 -44.16 27.05 -8.51
C SER A 21 -44.30 25.86 -9.47
N ASN A 22 -43.97 26.05 -10.74
CA ASN A 22 -43.99 24.98 -11.77
C ASN A 22 -42.61 24.38 -12.06
N GLY A 23 -41.58 24.68 -11.22
CA GLY A 23 -40.26 24.09 -11.34
C GLY A 23 -39.34 24.78 -12.36
N PHE A 24 -39.77 25.88 -13.00
CA PHE A 24 -38.97 26.67 -13.95
C PHE A 24 -38.14 27.71 -13.20
N HIS A 25 -37.20 27.26 -12.41
CA HIS A 25 -36.44 28.11 -11.47
C HIS A 25 -35.47 29.07 -12.20
N ALA A 26 -34.91 28.68 -13.33
CA ALA A 26 -34.05 29.54 -14.16
C ALA A 26 -34.83 30.70 -14.79
N GLU A 27 -36.05 30.42 -15.31
CA GLU A 27 -36.94 31.40 -15.89
C GLU A 27 -37.49 32.36 -14.78
N ALA A 28 -37.83 31.82 -13.60
CA ALA A 28 -38.18 32.63 -12.47
C ALA A 28 -37.08 33.63 -12.10
N LEU A 29 -35.83 33.16 -12.03
CA LEU A 29 -34.65 33.99 -11.73
C LEU A 29 -34.40 35.05 -12.83
N ALA A 30 -34.58 34.70 -14.11
CA ALA A 30 -34.43 35.62 -15.23
C ALA A 30 -35.47 36.78 -15.16
N VAL A 31 -36.74 36.47 -14.88
CA VAL A 31 -37.78 37.48 -14.70
C VAL A 31 -37.50 38.39 -13.49
N LEU A 32 -36.98 37.85 -12.40
CA LEU A 32 -36.60 38.62 -11.21
C LEU A 32 -35.38 39.53 -11.52
N HIS A 33 -34.41 39.10 -12.25
CA HIS A 33 -33.27 39.93 -12.67
C HIS A 33 -33.73 41.09 -13.58
N GLU A 34 -34.66 40.83 -14.51
CA GLU A 34 -35.20 41.86 -15.35
C GLU A 34 -36.04 42.89 -14.53
N ALA A 35 -36.76 42.46 -13.52
CA ALA A 35 -37.45 43.36 -12.61
C ALA A 35 -36.47 44.28 -11.86
N ALA A 36 -35.38 43.77 -11.35
CA ALA A 36 -34.34 44.55 -10.68
C ALA A 36 -33.56 45.49 -11.61
N ARG A 37 -33.36 45.09 -12.88
CA ARG A 37 -32.76 45.97 -13.90
C ARG A 37 -33.58 47.20 -14.18
N ILE A 38 -34.91 47.08 -14.11
CA ILE A 38 -35.84 48.19 -14.37
C ILE A 38 -35.99 49.08 -13.14
N ARG A 39 -36.02 48.49 -11.94
CA ARG A 39 -36.12 49.18 -10.66
C ARG A 39 -35.22 48.56 -9.62
N ALA A 40 -34.08 49.19 -9.39
CA ALA A 40 -33.06 48.67 -8.48
C ALA A 40 -33.55 48.56 -7.03
N GLU A 41 -34.47 49.47 -6.61
CA GLU A 41 -35.04 49.48 -5.23
C GLU A 41 -35.82 48.22 -4.89
N ILE A 42 -36.29 47.42 -5.89
CA ILE A 42 -36.96 46.15 -5.64
C ILE A 42 -36.07 45.16 -4.90
N ASP A 43 -34.75 45.37 -4.98
CA ASP A 43 -33.77 44.57 -4.25
C ASP A 43 -33.87 44.72 -2.73
N GLN A 44 -34.59 45.72 -2.25
CA GLN A 44 -34.91 45.90 -0.81
C GLN A 44 -36.24 45.27 -0.41
N ASP A 45 -37.04 44.78 -1.38
CA ASP A 45 -38.33 44.15 -1.09
C ASP A 45 -38.10 42.74 -0.50
N PRO A 46 -38.63 42.48 0.70
CA PRO A 46 -38.47 41.17 1.36
C PRO A 46 -39.02 39.99 0.53
N GLU A 47 -40.18 40.14 -0.10
CA GLU A 47 -40.78 39.08 -0.91
C GLU A 47 -39.98 38.77 -2.16
N TYR A 48 -39.47 39.83 -2.82
CA TYR A 48 -38.56 39.68 -3.96
C TYR A 48 -37.29 38.89 -3.55
N ARG A 49 -36.70 39.24 -2.41
CA ARG A 49 -35.48 38.55 -1.91
C ARG A 49 -35.76 37.10 -1.60
N VAL A 50 -36.84 36.77 -0.90
CA VAL A 50 -37.20 35.39 -0.59
C VAL A 50 -37.40 34.59 -1.87
N LEU A 51 -38.13 35.09 -2.84
CA LEU A 51 -38.39 34.39 -4.10
C LEU A 51 -37.10 34.21 -4.92
N ARG A 52 -36.23 35.24 -4.98
CA ARG A 52 -34.93 35.14 -5.66
C ARG A 52 -34.01 34.16 -4.96
N GLY A 53 -33.90 34.20 -3.66
CA GLY A 53 -33.11 33.27 -2.87
C GLY A 53 -33.61 31.84 -3.05
N ALA A 54 -34.91 31.60 -2.99
CA ALA A 54 -35.52 30.30 -3.24
C ALA A 54 -35.21 29.78 -4.66
N ALA A 55 -35.33 30.64 -5.69
CA ALA A 55 -35.00 30.27 -7.06
C ALA A 55 -33.49 29.93 -7.20
N LYS A 56 -32.57 30.70 -6.59
CA LYS A 56 -31.15 30.39 -6.54
C LYS A 56 -30.88 29.07 -5.84
N PHE A 57 -31.56 28.82 -4.71
CA PHE A 57 -31.43 27.57 -3.95
C PHE A 57 -31.77 26.36 -4.84
N MET A 58 -32.91 26.40 -5.51
CA MET A 58 -33.36 25.32 -6.39
C MET A 58 -32.44 25.10 -7.61
N LEU A 59 -31.63 26.10 -7.96
CA LEU A 59 -30.55 25.99 -8.97
C LEU A 59 -29.18 25.57 -8.40
N GLY A 60 -29.11 25.18 -7.13
CA GLY A 60 -27.87 24.75 -6.48
C GLY A 60 -26.94 25.90 -6.06
N ARG A 61 -27.39 27.18 -6.15
CA ARG A 61 -26.57 28.35 -5.79
C ARG A 61 -26.76 28.70 -4.30
N TYR A 62 -26.45 27.76 -3.42
CA TYR A 62 -26.78 27.84 -2.00
C TYR A 62 -26.15 29.01 -1.27
N ILE A 63 -24.90 29.34 -1.53
CA ILE A 63 -24.18 30.45 -0.90
C ILE A 63 -24.78 31.81 -1.33
N GLU A 64 -25.19 31.93 -2.60
CA GLU A 64 -25.85 33.13 -3.09
C GLU A 64 -27.29 33.26 -2.57
N ALA A 65 -27.95 32.13 -2.41
CA ALA A 65 -29.29 32.06 -1.84
C ALA A 65 -29.30 32.54 -0.36
N ASP A 66 -28.34 32.07 0.47
CA ASP A 66 -28.24 32.49 1.88
C ASP A 66 -28.15 34.02 2.03
N LYS A 67 -27.43 34.70 1.13
CA LYS A 67 -27.30 36.17 1.14
C LYS A 67 -28.62 36.89 0.92
N ASP A 68 -29.51 36.32 0.11
CA ASP A 68 -30.81 36.93 -0.15
C ASP A 68 -31.75 36.86 1.06
N PHE A 69 -31.60 35.87 1.92
CA PHE A 69 -32.41 35.69 3.13
C PHE A 69 -31.92 36.52 4.33
N VAL A 70 -30.75 37.17 4.20
CA VAL A 70 -30.21 38.06 5.25
C VAL A 70 -30.67 39.48 5.00
N HIS A 71 -31.86 39.83 5.53
CA HIS A 71 -32.36 41.17 5.50
C HIS A 71 -33.06 41.52 6.83
N LYS A 72 -33.04 42.78 7.26
CA LYS A 72 -33.59 43.21 8.54
C LYS A 72 -35.10 42.88 8.68
N ASP A 73 -35.85 43.02 7.59
CA ASP A 73 -37.31 42.78 7.59
C ASP A 73 -37.66 41.29 7.47
N LEU A 74 -36.63 40.40 7.28
CA LEU A 74 -36.80 38.95 7.24
C LEU A 74 -36.40 38.25 8.54
N GLN A 75 -35.96 39.00 9.58
CA GLN A 75 -35.46 38.40 10.83
C GLN A 75 -36.48 37.50 11.54
N TRP A 76 -37.77 37.85 11.43
CA TRP A 76 -38.87 37.16 12.09
C TRP A 76 -39.77 36.40 11.10
N ASN A 77 -39.31 36.24 9.86
CA ASN A 77 -40.06 35.53 8.84
C ASN A 77 -39.62 34.05 8.84
N ASP A 78 -40.55 33.16 9.21
CA ASP A 78 -40.30 31.71 9.28
C ASP A 78 -39.97 31.09 7.91
N GLU A 79 -40.51 31.62 6.81
CA GLU A 79 -40.19 31.15 5.47
C GLU A 79 -38.74 31.50 5.08
N ALA A 80 -38.31 32.72 5.36
CA ALA A 80 -36.92 33.12 5.15
C ALA A 80 -35.95 32.30 6.04
N ALA A 81 -36.33 32.07 7.31
CA ALA A 81 -35.57 31.23 8.23
C ALA A 81 -35.46 29.79 7.73
N PHE A 82 -36.54 29.23 7.19
CA PHE A 82 -36.55 27.90 6.57
C PHE A 82 -35.61 27.82 5.38
N TRP A 83 -35.73 28.70 4.39
CA TRP A 83 -34.90 28.71 3.20
C TRP A 83 -33.43 28.94 3.53
N ARG A 84 -33.14 29.78 4.51
CA ARG A 84 -31.80 30.02 5.00
C ARG A 84 -31.20 28.75 5.63
N ALA A 85 -31.95 28.06 6.48
CA ALA A 85 -31.54 26.81 7.08
C ALA A 85 -31.37 25.71 6.01
N ALA A 86 -32.26 25.65 5.01
CA ALA A 86 -32.09 24.73 3.88
C ALA A 86 -30.83 25.00 3.11
N ALA A 87 -30.47 26.27 2.83
CA ALA A 87 -29.23 26.64 2.14
C ALA A 87 -27.98 26.23 2.94
N ARG A 88 -27.98 26.40 4.25
CA ARG A 88 -26.90 25.95 5.15
C ARG A 88 -26.78 24.44 5.20
N ALA A 89 -27.91 23.74 5.30
CA ALA A 89 -27.91 22.27 5.26
C ALA A 89 -27.31 21.74 3.96
N ALA A 90 -27.64 22.36 2.83
CA ALA A 90 -27.12 21.98 1.51
C ALA A 90 -25.62 22.17 1.35
N VAL A 91 -25.00 23.11 2.08
CA VAL A 91 -23.53 23.29 2.11
C VAL A 91 -22.83 22.53 3.24
N GLY A 92 -23.58 21.68 3.97
CA GLY A 92 -23.02 20.80 5.01
C GLY A 92 -23.10 21.32 6.45
N ASP A 93 -23.61 22.51 6.71
CA ASP A 93 -23.82 23.05 8.07
C ASP A 93 -25.11 22.48 8.69
N ILE A 94 -25.13 21.14 8.84
CA ILE A 94 -26.32 20.42 9.32
C ILE A 94 -26.64 20.74 10.77
N THR A 95 -25.62 20.86 11.61
CA THR A 95 -25.79 21.06 13.06
C THR A 95 -26.52 22.35 13.38
N ALA A 96 -26.19 23.43 12.67
CA ALA A 96 -26.89 24.71 12.84
C ALA A 96 -28.26 24.74 12.13
N ALA A 97 -28.39 24.02 11.01
CA ALA A 97 -29.63 24.03 10.20
C ALA A 97 -30.75 23.15 10.77
N ALA A 98 -30.43 21.96 11.28
CA ALA A 98 -31.44 20.97 11.67
C ALA A 98 -32.47 21.45 12.72
N PRO A 99 -32.10 22.17 13.80
CA PRO A 99 -33.09 22.70 14.75
C PRO A 99 -34.07 23.71 14.10
N ILE A 100 -33.57 24.52 13.16
CA ILE A 100 -34.39 25.50 12.43
C ILE A 100 -35.31 24.76 11.46
N LEU A 101 -34.79 23.81 10.68
CA LEU A 101 -35.59 22.98 9.78
C LEU A 101 -36.66 22.18 10.53
N LYS A 102 -36.39 21.72 11.76
CA LYS A 102 -37.37 21.06 12.62
C LYS A 102 -38.51 21.97 12.96
N ARG A 103 -38.26 23.21 13.35
CA ARG A 103 -39.26 24.21 13.72
C ARG A 103 -40.04 24.70 12.51
N THR A 104 -39.37 25.04 11.42
CA THR A 104 -39.96 25.72 10.25
C THR A 104 -40.35 24.75 9.12
N GLY A 105 -39.94 23.51 9.17
CA GLY A 105 -40.19 22.50 8.11
C GLY A 105 -41.64 22.35 7.69
N PRO A 106 -42.66 22.42 8.60
CA PRO A 106 -44.08 22.32 8.20
C PRO A 106 -44.51 23.35 7.15
N ILE A 107 -43.75 24.41 6.92
CA ILE A 107 -44.03 25.46 5.92
C ILE A 107 -44.09 24.92 4.49
N ILE A 108 -43.43 23.77 4.22
CA ILE A 108 -43.42 23.16 2.89
C ILE A 108 -44.76 22.47 2.54
N ARG A 109 -45.66 22.22 3.50
CA ARG A 109 -46.89 21.47 3.26
C ARG A 109 -47.76 22.05 2.12
N PRO A 110 -47.98 23.37 2.03
CA PRO A 110 -48.76 23.97 0.95
C PRO A 110 -47.95 24.13 -0.36
N TYR A 111 -46.66 23.84 -0.37
CA TYR A 111 -45.82 24.02 -1.57
C TYR A 111 -46.22 23.04 -2.68
N PRO A 112 -46.13 23.47 -3.95
CA PRO A 112 -46.26 22.54 -5.07
C PRO A 112 -45.25 21.39 -4.98
N LYS A 113 -45.65 20.21 -5.47
CA LYS A 113 -44.86 18.97 -5.38
C LYS A 113 -43.44 19.13 -5.91
N ALA A 114 -43.27 19.87 -7.01
CA ALA A 114 -41.95 20.13 -7.60
C ALA A 114 -40.94 20.82 -6.65
N ILE A 115 -41.45 21.53 -5.64
CA ILE A 115 -40.62 22.21 -4.62
C ILE A 115 -40.63 21.41 -3.32
N LYS A 116 -41.79 20.85 -2.94
CA LYS A 116 -41.98 20.12 -1.69
C LYS A 116 -41.12 18.89 -1.59
N VAL A 117 -41.04 18.06 -2.64
CA VAL A 117 -40.28 16.79 -2.60
C VAL A 117 -38.78 17.00 -2.39
N PRO A 118 -38.10 17.88 -3.13
CA PRO A 118 -36.67 18.13 -2.89
C PRO A 118 -36.39 18.73 -1.52
N LEU A 119 -37.22 19.65 -1.05
CA LEU A 119 -37.05 20.26 0.28
C LEU A 119 -37.38 19.27 1.41
N GLY A 120 -38.38 18.44 1.25
CA GLY A 120 -38.72 17.40 2.21
C GLY A 120 -37.59 16.35 2.31
N GLN A 121 -37.01 15.94 1.17
CA GLN A 121 -35.82 15.09 1.17
C GLN A 121 -34.65 15.72 1.94
N LEU A 122 -34.39 17.01 1.73
CA LEU A 122 -33.33 17.72 2.48
C LEU A 122 -33.61 17.71 3.99
N ILE A 123 -34.86 17.91 4.41
CA ILE A 123 -35.24 17.85 5.82
C ILE A 123 -35.05 16.44 6.38
N VAL A 124 -35.44 15.41 5.65
CA VAL A 124 -35.27 14.00 6.02
C VAL A 124 -33.78 13.69 6.16
N ASP A 125 -32.97 14.07 5.18
CA ASP A 125 -31.50 13.84 5.22
C ASP A 125 -30.85 14.56 6.42
N ALA A 126 -31.23 15.82 6.66
CA ALA A 126 -30.74 16.59 7.82
C ALA A 126 -31.15 15.96 9.15
N ALA A 127 -32.38 15.49 9.27
CA ALA A 127 -32.88 14.81 10.46
C ALA A 127 -32.16 13.49 10.72
N LEU A 128 -31.93 12.68 9.68
CA LEU A 128 -31.19 11.40 9.78
C LEU A 128 -29.74 11.63 10.18
N LYS A 129 -29.08 12.67 9.66
CA LYS A 129 -27.69 12.99 10.01
C LYS A 129 -27.51 13.36 11.49
N ILE A 130 -28.54 13.93 12.13
CA ILE A 130 -28.53 14.23 13.58
C ILE A 130 -29.20 13.15 14.43
N GLY A 131 -29.69 12.07 13.84
CA GLY A 131 -30.35 10.97 14.53
C GLY A 131 -31.81 11.26 14.95
N ASP A 132 -32.45 12.29 14.41
CA ASP A 132 -33.88 12.58 14.69
C ASP A 132 -34.82 11.75 13.80
N ILE A 133 -34.89 10.45 14.12
CA ILE A 133 -35.68 9.47 13.38
C ILE A 133 -37.17 9.88 13.34
N LYS A 134 -37.71 10.47 14.43
CA LYS A 134 -39.13 10.89 14.51
C LYS A 134 -39.45 11.98 13.49
N GLN A 135 -38.55 12.95 13.36
CA GLN A 135 -38.69 14.01 12.38
C GLN A 135 -38.61 13.46 10.95
N ALA A 136 -37.60 12.62 10.68
CA ALA A 136 -37.41 12.00 9.36
C ALA A 136 -38.67 11.23 8.92
N ARG A 137 -39.21 10.37 9.78
CA ARG A 137 -40.45 9.61 9.52
C ARG A 137 -41.64 10.52 9.28
N HIS A 138 -41.83 11.53 10.12
CA HIS A 138 -42.92 12.49 9.97
C HIS A 138 -42.89 13.20 8.60
N PHE A 139 -41.72 13.61 8.13
CA PHE A 139 -41.61 14.25 6.81
C PHE A 139 -41.81 13.26 5.66
N LEU A 140 -41.37 12.04 5.78
CA LEU A 140 -41.66 10.98 4.78
C LEU A 140 -43.15 10.73 4.67
N GLU A 141 -43.88 10.68 5.79
CA GLU A 141 -45.35 10.58 5.80
C GLU A 141 -46.01 11.76 5.08
N ILE A 142 -45.57 13.00 5.34
CA ILE A 142 -46.10 14.20 4.66
C ILE A 142 -45.88 14.12 3.14
N LEU A 143 -44.71 13.67 2.70
CA LEU A 143 -44.38 13.58 1.29
C LEU A 143 -45.16 12.46 0.57
N ARG A 144 -45.52 11.39 1.28
CA ARG A 144 -46.33 10.28 0.74
C ARG A 144 -47.81 10.59 0.61
N LEU A 145 -48.27 11.72 1.16
CA LEU A 145 -49.68 12.17 0.96
C LEU A 145 -49.93 12.69 -0.46
N ASP A 146 -48.87 13.07 -1.18
CA ASP A 146 -48.99 13.51 -2.57
C ASP A 146 -49.03 12.30 -3.54
N SER A 147 -49.61 12.54 -4.71
CA SER A 147 -49.54 11.57 -5.81
C SER A 147 -48.09 11.55 -6.38
N LEU A 148 -47.29 10.55 -6.00
CA LEU A 148 -45.88 10.44 -6.34
C LEU A 148 -45.70 9.74 -7.69
N SER A 149 -44.69 10.19 -8.45
CA SER A 149 -44.20 9.45 -9.59
C SER A 149 -43.39 8.22 -9.13
N PRO A 150 -43.12 7.23 -10.02
CA PRO A 150 -42.25 6.12 -9.68
C PRO A 150 -40.84 6.54 -9.25
N GLU A 151 -40.29 7.62 -9.83
CA GLU A 151 -39.01 8.18 -9.45
C GLU A 151 -39.02 8.76 -8.04
N GLU A 152 -40.08 9.57 -7.72
CA GLU A 152 -40.24 10.14 -6.38
C GLU A 152 -40.48 9.05 -5.32
N THR A 153 -41.26 8.03 -5.64
CA THR A 153 -41.45 6.86 -4.77
C THR A 153 -40.13 6.18 -4.47
N SER A 154 -39.35 5.85 -5.51
CA SER A 154 -38.05 5.21 -5.35
C SER A 154 -37.05 6.07 -4.57
N LEU A 155 -37.13 7.40 -4.70
CA LEU A 155 -36.32 8.31 -3.90
C LEU A 155 -36.68 8.23 -2.41
N LEU A 156 -37.99 8.29 -2.10
CA LEU A 156 -38.47 8.24 -0.70
C LEU A 156 -38.29 6.86 -0.07
N ASP A 157 -38.35 5.78 -0.85
CA ASP A 157 -38.07 4.43 -0.39
C ASP A 157 -36.62 4.27 0.01
N TYR A 158 -35.67 4.94 -0.67
CA TYR A 158 -34.28 4.98 -0.24
C TYR A 158 -34.14 5.63 1.15
N GLU A 159 -34.81 6.77 1.38
CA GLU A 159 -34.78 7.46 2.67
C GLU A 159 -35.51 6.67 3.77
N GLU A 160 -36.60 5.96 3.43
CA GLU A 160 -37.29 5.05 4.36
C GLU A 160 -36.37 3.91 4.81
N GLY A 161 -35.60 3.32 3.89
CA GLY A 161 -34.59 2.32 4.25
C GLY A 161 -33.57 2.85 5.28
N ARG A 162 -33.16 4.11 5.17
CA ARG A 162 -32.28 4.76 6.16
C ARG A 162 -32.96 4.95 7.53
N VAL A 163 -34.26 5.32 7.52
CA VAL A 163 -35.07 5.42 8.75
C VAL A 163 -35.19 4.05 9.43
N LEU A 164 -35.45 3.00 8.66
CA LEU A 164 -35.55 1.62 9.15
C LEU A 164 -34.23 1.14 9.77
N GLU A 165 -33.10 1.37 9.08
CA GLU A 165 -31.76 1.04 9.61
C GLU A 165 -31.51 1.71 10.97
N LEU A 166 -31.73 3.02 11.06
CA LEU A 166 -31.52 3.77 12.29
C LEU A 166 -32.53 3.40 13.39
N SER A 167 -33.70 2.90 13.02
CA SER A 167 -34.70 2.36 13.95
C SER A 167 -34.36 0.94 14.45
N GLY A 168 -33.36 0.28 13.85
CA GLY A 168 -32.95 -1.08 14.18
C GLY A 168 -33.75 -2.17 13.45
N ASP A 169 -34.61 -1.81 12.51
CA ASP A 169 -35.36 -2.76 11.66
C ASP A 169 -34.54 -3.10 10.41
N PHE A 170 -33.50 -3.90 10.62
CA PHE A 170 -32.48 -4.16 9.62
C PHE A 170 -33.01 -4.98 8.44
N ASP A 171 -33.87 -5.98 8.68
CA ASP A 171 -34.42 -6.82 7.62
C ASP A 171 -35.35 -6.02 6.69
N ALA A 172 -36.17 -5.14 7.27
CA ALA A 172 -37.02 -4.23 6.50
C ALA A 172 -36.18 -3.22 5.70
N ALA A 173 -35.08 -2.68 6.29
CA ALA A 173 -34.17 -1.78 5.59
C ALA A 173 -33.52 -2.45 4.37
N VAL A 174 -33.01 -3.67 4.53
CA VAL A 174 -32.43 -4.47 3.43
C VAL A 174 -33.45 -4.69 2.30
N THR A 175 -34.67 -5.11 2.65
CA THR A 175 -35.76 -5.35 1.68
C THR A 175 -36.13 -4.06 0.93
N MET A 176 -36.21 -2.94 1.64
CA MET A 176 -36.49 -1.63 1.05
C MET A 176 -35.41 -1.24 0.04
N TRP A 177 -34.13 -1.35 0.40
CA TRP A 177 -33.04 -1.02 -0.53
C TRP A 177 -32.90 -2.00 -1.70
N GLU A 178 -33.33 -3.25 -1.57
CA GLU A 178 -33.43 -4.18 -2.71
C GLU A 178 -34.42 -3.70 -3.75
N SER A 179 -35.58 -3.17 -3.33
CA SER A 179 -36.57 -2.59 -4.25
C SER A 179 -36.04 -1.33 -4.94
N VAL A 180 -35.29 -0.49 -4.21
CA VAL A 180 -34.68 0.75 -4.75
C VAL A 180 -33.57 0.45 -5.75
N ARG A 181 -32.81 -0.63 -5.59
CA ARG A 181 -31.73 -1.03 -6.52
C ARG A 181 -32.20 -1.08 -7.98
N ASP A 182 -33.43 -1.57 -8.18
CA ASP A 182 -34.05 -1.71 -9.50
C ASP A 182 -35.13 -0.65 -9.75
N GLY A 183 -35.30 0.29 -8.81
CA GLY A 183 -36.30 1.37 -8.81
C GLY A 183 -36.09 2.41 -9.92
N ALA A 184 -37.06 3.31 -10.08
CA ALA A 184 -37.04 4.31 -11.15
C ALA A 184 -36.02 5.44 -10.93
N HIS A 185 -35.73 5.82 -9.67
CA HIS A 185 -34.82 6.93 -9.35
C HIS A 185 -33.35 6.51 -9.50
N ARG A 186 -32.78 6.80 -10.65
CA ARG A 186 -31.39 6.41 -11.00
C ARG A 186 -30.34 6.83 -9.95
N PRO A 187 -30.35 8.05 -9.35
CA PRO A 187 -29.38 8.44 -8.36
C PRO A 187 -29.47 7.65 -7.04
N SER A 188 -30.64 7.13 -6.64
CA SER A 188 -30.80 6.33 -5.42
C SER A 188 -30.31 4.88 -5.58
N ARG A 189 -30.31 4.33 -6.78
CA ARG A 189 -29.89 2.94 -7.04
C ARG A 189 -28.51 2.62 -6.46
N PRO A 190 -27.42 3.32 -6.84
CA PRO A 190 -26.10 3.02 -6.32
C PRO A 190 -25.99 3.29 -4.81
N LYS A 191 -26.71 4.30 -4.29
CA LYS A 191 -26.75 4.58 -2.85
C LYS A 191 -27.40 3.44 -2.07
N ALA A 192 -28.49 2.87 -2.59
CA ALA A 192 -29.18 1.72 -1.99
C ALA A 192 -28.29 0.45 -2.00
N VAL A 193 -27.58 0.20 -3.09
CA VAL A 193 -26.61 -0.91 -3.16
C VAL A 193 -25.54 -0.77 -2.07
N VAL A 194 -24.96 0.42 -1.91
CA VAL A 194 -23.95 0.67 -0.87
C VAL A 194 -24.53 0.49 0.52
N ALA A 195 -25.68 1.10 0.81
CA ALA A 195 -26.32 1.03 2.13
C ALA A 195 -26.68 -0.41 2.51
N ARG A 196 -27.31 -1.16 1.59
CA ARG A 196 -27.63 -2.57 1.77
C ARG A 196 -26.35 -3.40 2.04
N MET A 197 -25.33 -3.23 1.24
CA MET A 197 -24.07 -3.95 1.38
C MET A 197 -23.42 -3.66 2.76
N GLU A 198 -23.37 -2.39 3.18
CA GLU A 198 -22.81 -2.02 4.47
C GLU A 198 -23.56 -2.65 5.64
N LEU A 199 -24.90 -2.60 5.60
CA LEU A 199 -25.74 -3.20 6.63
C LEU A 199 -25.56 -4.72 6.70
N LEU A 200 -25.61 -5.42 5.57
CA LEU A 200 -25.42 -6.87 5.53
C LEU A 200 -24.02 -7.30 5.98
N ARG A 201 -23.00 -6.50 5.68
CA ARG A 201 -21.65 -6.75 6.19
C ARG A 201 -21.54 -6.53 7.71
N LYS A 202 -22.17 -5.47 8.22
CA LYS A 202 -22.28 -5.20 9.67
C LYS A 202 -22.94 -6.37 10.40
N MET A 203 -23.97 -6.95 9.80
CA MET A 203 -24.69 -8.13 10.30
C MET A 203 -23.93 -9.45 10.04
N LYS A 204 -22.77 -9.42 9.36
CA LYS A 204 -21.98 -10.59 8.93
C LYS A 204 -22.74 -11.56 8.00
N GLN A 205 -23.71 -11.07 7.27
CA GLN A 205 -24.56 -11.82 6.34
C GLN A 205 -24.09 -11.76 4.88
N MET A 206 -23.11 -10.89 4.56
CA MET A 206 -22.58 -10.76 3.20
C MET A 206 -21.07 -11.07 3.16
N PRO A 207 -20.63 -12.06 2.36
CA PRO A 207 -19.22 -12.32 2.09
C PRO A 207 -18.55 -11.13 1.38
N ARG A 208 -17.22 -10.94 1.63
CA ARG A 208 -16.44 -9.87 0.99
C ARG A 208 -16.50 -9.92 -0.54
N ALA A 209 -16.38 -11.11 -1.12
CA ALA A 209 -16.41 -11.30 -2.56
C ALA A 209 -17.73 -10.83 -3.18
N GLU A 210 -18.85 -10.97 -2.47
CA GLU A 210 -20.16 -10.48 -2.92
C GLU A 210 -20.22 -8.95 -2.82
N ALA A 211 -19.78 -8.38 -1.72
CA ALA A 211 -19.68 -6.93 -1.55
C ALA A 211 -18.81 -6.27 -2.64
N ILE A 212 -17.69 -6.90 -3.00
CA ILE A 212 -16.83 -6.43 -4.10
C ILE A 212 -17.59 -6.47 -5.43
N ARG A 213 -18.33 -7.53 -5.72
CA ARG A 213 -19.13 -7.63 -6.96
C ARG A 213 -20.20 -6.55 -7.04
N ASP A 214 -20.93 -6.31 -5.95
CA ASP A 214 -21.97 -5.29 -5.89
C ASP A 214 -21.38 -3.89 -6.14
N LEU A 215 -20.27 -3.55 -5.47
CA LEU A 215 -19.60 -2.25 -5.65
C LEU A 215 -18.97 -2.08 -7.04
N GLU A 216 -18.35 -3.12 -7.61
CA GLU A 216 -17.86 -3.04 -9.00
C GLU A 216 -19.00 -2.86 -10.00
N GLY A 217 -20.17 -3.46 -9.76
CA GLY A 217 -21.35 -3.30 -10.60
C GLY A 217 -21.85 -1.85 -10.70
N ILE A 218 -21.68 -1.07 -9.64
CA ILE A 218 -22.13 0.33 -9.59
C ILE A 218 -20.99 1.35 -9.83
N ARG A 219 -19.75 0.91 -10.02
CA ARG A 219 -18.56 1.78 -10.09
C ARG A 219 -18.65 2.89 -11.13
N PHE A 220 -19.39 2.67 -12.19
CA PHE A 220 -19.58 3.64 -13.28
C PHE A 220 -20.95 4.32 -13.28
N ALA A 221 -21.80 3.99 -12.29
CA ALA A 221 -23.14 4.56 -12.20
C ALA A 221 -23.16 6.02 -11.70
N TRP A 222 -22.06 6.47 -11.10
CA TRP A 222 -21.91 7.81 -10.56
C TRP A 222 -20.50 8.35 -10.76
N ARG A 223 -20.35 9.68 -10.95
CA ARG A 223 -19.06 10.31 -11.23
C ARG A 223 -18.92 11.66 -10.55
N GLY A 224 -17.73 11.93 -9.99
CA GLY A 224 -17.23 13.27 -9.74
C GLY A 224 -17.57 13.86 -8.37
N ASP A 225 -18.10 13.11 -7.41
CA ASP A 225 -18.46 13.63 -6.10
C ASP A 225 -17.96 12.77 -4.93
N GLU A 226 -18.36 13.13 -3.72
CA GLU A 226 -18.07 12.41 -2.48
C GLU A 226 -18.51 10.94 -2.52
N PHE A 227 -19.58 10.62 -3.24
CA PHE A 227 -20.04 9.24 -3.37
C PHE A 227 -19.03 8.38 -4.13
N GLU A 228 -18.50 8.85 -5.26
CA GLU A 228 -17.46 8.12 -6.02
C GLU A 228 -16.18 7.97 -5.19
N PHE A 229 -15.76 9.02 -4.48
CA PHE A 229 -14.62 8.93 -3.56
C PHE A 229 -14.80 7.81 -2.52
N ASN A 230 -15.93 7.81 -1.83
CA ASN A 230 -16.25 6.82 -0.81
C ASN A 230 -16.39 5.41 -1.38
N LEU A 231 -16.98 5.27 -2.57
CA LEU A 231 -17.09 4.00 -3.28
C LEU A 231 -15.72 3.40 -3.60
N LEU A 232 -14.81 4.19 -4.18
CA LEU A 232 -13.45 3.77 -4.50
C LEU A 232 -12.67 3.37 -3.25
N ARG A 233 -12.80 4.15 -2.17
CA ARG A 233 -12.16 3.87 -0.87
C ARG A 233 -12.65 2.55 -0.28
N ARG A 234 -13.98 2.32 -0.23
CA ARG A 234 -14.59 1.07 0.26
C ARG A 234 -14.15 -0.13 -0.56
N LEU A 235 -14.23 -0.01 -1.88
CA LEU A 235 -13.83 -1.07 -2.80
C LEU A 235 -12.33 -1.41 -2.63
N GLY A 236 -11.49 -0.38 -2.51
CA GLY A 236 -10.06 -0.54 -2.24
C GLY A 236 -9.81 -1.31 -0.95
N THR A 237 -10.47 -0.92 0.14
CA THR A 237 -10.34 -1.58 1.45
C THR A 237 -10.79 -3.05 1.38
N LEU A 238 -11.92 -3.34 0.74
CA LEU A 238 -12.42 -4.72 0.59
C LEU A 238 -11.46 -5.60 -0.21
N TYR A 239 -10.86 -5.08 -1.28
CA TYR A 239 -9.84 -5.80 -2.03
C TYR A 239 -8.59 -6.09 -1.19
N LEU A 240 -8.14 -5.13 -0.35
CA LEU A 240 -7.01 -5.35 0.56
C LEU A 240 -7.32 -6.42 1.61
N GLU A 241 -8.51 -6.40 2.20
CA GLU A 241 -8.97 -7.41 3.15
C GLU A 241 -9.06 -8.81 2.53
N GLU A 242 -9.29 -8.91 1.22
CA GLU A 242 -9.36 -10.16 0.45
C GLU A 242 -7.98 -10.58 -0.09
N GLY A 243 -6.90 -9.88 0.28
CA GLY A 243 -5.54 -10.16 -0.19
C GLY A 243 -5.28 -9.78 -1.65
N GLN A 244 -6.21 -9.10 -2.32
CA GLN A 244 -6.05 -8.63 -3.69
C GLN A 244 -5.35 -7.26 -3.71
N TYR A 245 -4.12 -7.22 -3.17
CA TYR A 245 -3.37 -5.99 -2.89
C TYR A 245 -3.27 -5.04 -4.08
N ARG A 246 -2.96 -5.54 -5.28
CA ARG A 246 -2.83 -4.70 -6.48
C ARG A 246 -4.12 -3.94 -6.79
N LYS A 247 -5.26 -4.64 -6.78
CA LYS A 247 -6.56 -4.01 -7.04
C LYS A 247 -6.93 -3.02 -5.94
N GLY A 248 -6.69 -3.42 -4.68
CA GLY A 248 -6.98 -2.56 -3.53
C GLY A 248 -6.21 -1.25 -3.55
N LEU A 249 -4.89 -1.32 -3.73
CA LEU A 249 -4.03 -0.15 -3.84
C LEU A 249 -4.38 0.71 -5.07
N ASP A 250 -4.73 0.09 -6.21
CA ASP A 250 -5.15 0.83 -7.40
C ASP A 250 -6.45 1.62 -7.17
N ARG A 251 -7.46 1.05 -6.51
CA ARG A 251 -8.71 1.75 -6.18
C ARG A 251 -8.46 2.90 -5.19
N LEU A 252 -7.65 2.68 -4.17
CA LEU A 252 -7.28 3.74 -3.23
C LEU A 252 -6.47 4.85 -3.92
N ARG A 253 -5.55 4.51 -4.82
CA ARG A 253 -4.80 5.48 -5.62
C ARG A 253 -5.73 6.32 -6.49
N GLN A 254 -6.74 5.71 -7.11
CA GLN A 254 -7.76 6.44 -7.87
C GLN A 254 -8.52 7.42 -6.97
N ALA A 255 -8.97 6.99 -5.78
CA ALA A 255 -9.63 7.88 -4.81
C ALA A 255 -8.74 9.08 -4.45
N ALA A 256 -7.49 8.83 -4.03
CA ALA A 256 -6.57 9.89 -3.64
C ALA A 256 -6.16 10.83 -4.78
N THR A 257 -6.08 10.32 -6.03
CA THR A 257 -5.59 11.09 -7.17
C THR A 257 -6.70 11.91 -7.85
N TYR A 258 -7.88 11.33 -8.01
CA TYR A 258 -9.00 12.03 -8.68
C TYR A 258 -9.66 13.06 -7.75
N PHE A 259 -9.60 12.83 -6.44
CA PHE A 259 -10.22 13.69 -5.43
C PHE A 259 -9.19 14.35 -4.51
N ARG A 260 -8.14 14.92 -5.08
CA ARG A 260 -7.04 15.55 -4.31
C ARG A 260 -7.49 16.65 -3.35
N SER A 261 -8.57 17.34 -3.66
CA SER A 261 -9.16 18.40 -2.83
C SER A 261 -10.09 17.86 -1.73
N HIS A 262 -10.38 16.57 -1.71
CA HIS A 262 -11.20 15.97 -0.67
C HIS A 262 -10.43 15.92 0.66
N ALA A 263 -11.12 16.28 1.75
CA ALA A 263 -10.50 16.37 3.08
C ALA A 263 -9.82 15.06 3.54
N GLU A 264 -10.35 13.91 3.14
CA GLU A 264 -9.82 12.58 3.51
C GLU A 264 -8.81 12.01 2.50
N ALA A 265 -8.51 12.68 1.38
CA ALA A 265 -7.56 12.16 0.39
C ALA A 265 -6.14 11.93 0.96
N PRO A 266 -5.60 12.80 1.84
CA PRO A 266 -4.32 12.53 2.50
C PRO A 266 -4.35 11.28 3.38
N GLN A 267 -5.47 11.02 4.06
CA GLN A 267 -5.64 9.83 4.91
C GLN A 267 -5.64 8.54 4.10
N VAL A 268 -6.26 8.56 2.91
CA VAL A 268 -6.21 7.41 1.97
C VAL A 268 -4.77 7.11 1.55
N THR A 269 -3.97 8.15 1.28
CA THR A 269 -2.55 7.98 0.93
C THR A 269 -1.75 7.37 2.08
N LEU A 270 -2.00 7.82 3.32
CA LEU A 270 -1.38 7.22 4.51
C LEU A 270 -1.78 5.75 4.69
N GLN A 271 -3.06 5.44 4.50
CA GLN A 271 -3.55 4.05 4.54
C GLN A 271 -2.85 3.17 3.50
N MET A 272 -2.69 3.65 2.27
CA MET A 272 -1.95 2.93 1.22
C MET A 272 -0.51 2.66 1.62
N SER A 273 0.20 3.66 2.14
CA SER A 273 1.59 3.53 2.58
C SER A 273 1.74 2.56 3.75
N ASP A 274 0.83 2.59 4.72
CA ASP A 274 0.80 1.68 5.86
C ASP A 274 0.57 0.23 5.42
N VAL A 275 -0.46 -0.02 4.61
CA VAL A 275 -0.74 -1.37 4.08
C VAL A 275 0.42 -1.90 3.24
N PHE A 276 0.98 -1.06 2.37
CA PHE A 276 2.12 -1.42 1.53
C PHE A 276 3.34 -1.78 2.36
N SER A 277 3.63 -1.01 3.41
CA SER A 277 4.75 -1.28 4.32
C SER A 277 4.55 -2.58 5.09
N ARG A 278 3.37 -2.78 5.71
CA ARG A 278 3.07 -4.00 6.46
C ARG A 278 3.14 -5.24 5.58
N MET A 279 2.67 -5.17 4.36
CA MET A 279 2.72 -6.28 3.42
C MET A 279 4.15 -6.83 3.26
N TYR A 280 5.17 -5.96 3.19
CA TYR A 280 6.57 -6.39 3.04
C TYR A 280 7.29 -6.62 4.37
N LEU A 281 6.84 -6.00 5.46
CA LEU A 281 7.47 -6.12 6.77
C LEU A 281 6.92 -7.28 7.61
N GLU A 282 5.63 -7.58 7.48
CA GLU A 282 4.90 -8.59 8.27
C GLU A 282 4.64 -9.89 7.48
N ASP A 283 5.48 -10.17 6.48
CA ASP A 283 5.52 -11.42 5.71
C ASP A 283 4.24 -11.74 4.90
N ALA A 284 3.27 -10.83 4.80
CA ALA A 284 2.09 -11.02 3.94
C ALA A 284 2.49 -11.15 2.45
N ALA A 285 3.57 -10.48 2.03
CA ALA A 285 4.13 -10.66 0.69
C ALA A 285 4.82 -12.03 0.51
N ASP A 286 5.08 -12.81 1.56
CA ASP A 286 5.65 -14.17 1.47
C ASP A 286 4.63 -15.15 0.88
N THR A 287 3.34 -14.85 0.99
CA THR A 287 2.27 -15.62 0.37
C THR A 287 2.15 -15.36 -1.14
N LEU A 288 2.77 -14.29 -1.65
CA LEU A 288 2.78 -13.94 -3.06
C LEU A 288 3.97 -14.62 -3.77
N GLN A 289 3.77 -14.94 -5.04
CA GLN A 289 4.92 -15.34 -5.87
C GLN A 289 5.94 -14.20 -5.93
N PRO A 290 7.25 -14.47 -5.85
CA PRO A 290 8.30 -13.44 -5.80
C PRO A 290 8.22 -12.42 -6.96
N VAL A 291 7.90 -12.90 -8.17
CA VAL A 291 7.70 -12.02 -9.34
C VAL A 291 6.51 -11.08 -9.16
N THR A 292 5.43 -11.55 -8.53
CA THR A 292 4.25 -10.73 -8.23
C THR A 292 4.57 -9.69 -7.16
N ALA A 293 5.32 -10.07 -6.13
CA ALA A 293 5.73 -9.15 -5.07
C ALA A 293 6.62 -8.01 -5.61
N ILE A 294 7.58 -8.33 -6.49
CA ILE A 294 8.43 -7.29 -7.09
C ILE A 294 7.64 -6.40 -8.06
N ALA A 295 6.75 -6.96 -8.88
CA ALA A 295 5.91 -6.18 -9.78
C ALA A 295 5.01 -5.21 -9.01
N LEU A 296 4.46 -5.64 -7.88
CA LEU A 296 3.67 -4.81 -6.99
C LEU A 296 4.53 -3.71 -6.35
N TYR A 297 5.75 -4.03 -5.94
CA TYR A 297 6.71 -3.02 -5.46
C TYR A 297 7.03 -1.98 -6.52
N ASP A 298 7.36 -2.40 -7.73
CA ASP A 298 7.70 -1.48 -8.83
C ASP A 298 6.53 -0.56 -9.21
N GLU A 299 5.28 -1.07 -9.14
CA GLU A 299 4.06 -0.32 -9.47
C GLU A 299 3.69 0.73 -8.40
N PHE A 300 4.06 0.49 -7.13
CA PHE A 300 3.67 1.33 -5.98
C PHE A 300 4.87 1.80 -5.15
N LYS A 301 6.07 1.84 -5.73
CA LYS A 301 7.31 2.21 -5.01
C LYS A 301 7.28 3.59 -4.36
N GLU A 302 6.44 4.49 -4.86
CA GLU A 302 6.22 5.81 -4.28
C GLU A 302 5.59 5.75 -2.87
N LEU A 303 4.96 4.63 -2.52
CA LEU A 303 4.41 4.38 -1.19
C LEU A 303 5.45 3.93 -0.16
N THR A 304 6.70 3.68 -0.60
CA THR A 304 7.78 3.27 0.31
C THR A 304 8.06 4.37 1.33
N PRO A 305 7.91 4.13 2.63
CA PRO A 305 8.14 5.15 3.64
C PRO A 305 9.54 5.73 3.58
N ALA A 306 9.69 6.98 4.01
CA ALA A 306 11.00 7.55 4.26
C ALA A 306 11.63 6.93 5.53
N GLY A 307 12.98 6.91 5.59
CA GLY A 307 13.72 6.47 6.77
C GLY A 307 13.78 4.94 6.97
N VAL A 308 14.03 4.54 8.22
CA VAL A 308 14.43 3.19 8.60
C VAL A 308 13.42 2.10 8.17
N GLN A 309 12.14 2.38 8.29
CA GLN A 309 11.08 1.41 7.97
C GLN A 309 11.06 1.06 6.48
N GLY A 310 11.11 2.06 5.60
CA GLY A 310 11.18 1.82 4.15
C GLY A 310 12.50 1.17 3.73
N ASP A 311 13.59 1.48 4.43
CA ASP A 311 14.89 0.87 4.16
C ASP A 311 14.92 -0.62 4.56
N GLU A 312 14.25 -0.97 5.65
CA GLU A 312 14.06 -2.36 6.06
C GLU A 312 13.19 -3.14 5.07
N MET A 313 12.12 -2.54 4.62
CA MET A 313 11.22 -3.11 3.61
C MET A 313 11.99 -3.46 2.32
N ILE A 314 12.84 -2.55 1.84
CA ILE A 314 13.66 -2.78 0.64
C ILE A 314 14.65 -3.92 0.87
N ARG A 315 15.28 -3.99 2.05
CA ARG A 315 16.22 -5.08 2.40
C ARG A 315 15.51 -6.44 2.42
N LYS A 316 14.38 -6.55 3.10
CA LYS A 316 13.58 -7.78 3.13
C LYS A 316 13.19 -8.24 1.72
N LEU A 317 12.75 -7.32 0.87
CA LEU A 317 12.43 -7.65 -0.52
C LEU A 317 13.67 -8.13 -1.28
N ALA A 318 14.84 -7.49 -1.10
CA ALA A 318 16.07 -7.91 -1.72
C ALA A 318 16.50 -9.32 -1.26
N ASP A 319 16.38 -9.61 0.04
CA ASP A 319 16.71 -10.95 0.59
C ASP A 319 15.81 -12.05 0.02
N ARG A 320 14.51 -11.76 -0.17
CA ARG A 320 13.59 -12.69 -0.86
C ARG A 320 14.00 -12.97 -2.30
N LEU A 321 14.39 -11.93 -3.03
CA LEU A 321 14.84 -12.06 -4.40
C LEU A 321 16.11 -12.92 -4.50
N VAL A 322 17.02 -12.76 -3.54
CA VAL A 322 18.20 -13.62 -3.41
C VAL A 322 17.80 -15.08 -3.15
N GLY A 323 16.84 -15.31 -2.26
CA GLY A 323 16.34 -16.65 -1.93
C GLY A 323 15.72 -17.43 -3.12
N VAL A 324 15.29 -16.72 -4.17
CA VAL A 324 14.74 -17.31 -5.41
C VAL A 324 15.64 -17.09 -6.63
N ASP A 325 16.92 -16.79 -6.39
CA ASP A 325 17.96 -16.59 -7.42
C ASP A 325 17.70 -15.42 -8.40
N LEU A 326 16.87 -14.46 -8.03
CA LEU A 326 16.65 -13.22 -8.80
C LEU A 326 17.69 -12.15 -8.45
N LEU A 327 18.98 -12.50 -8.57
CA LEU A 327 20.12 -11.74 -8.08
C LEU A 327 20.26 -10.36 -8.73
N ASP A 328 20.04 -10.24 -10.03
CA ASP A 328 20.10 -8.95 -10.74
C ASP A 328 19.06 -7.95 -10.22
N ARG A 329 17.85 -8.42 -9.91
CA ARG A 329 16.78 -7.58 -9.36
C ARG A 329 17.09 -7.17 -7.93
N ALA A 330 17.60 -8.08 -7.10
CA ALA A 330 18.05 -7.78 -5.75
C ALA A 330 19.19 -6.74 -5.76
N ALA A 331 20.18 -6.91 -6.64
CA ALA A 331 21.26 -5.94 -6.80
C ALA A 331 20.77 -4.56 -7.25
N ALA A 332 19.82 -4.49 -8.18
CA ALA A 332 19.23 -3.23 -8.64
C ALA A 332 18.51 -2.49 -7.51
N LEU A 333 17.71 -3.19 -6.68
CA LEU A 333 17.03 -2.64 -5.52
C LEU A 333 18.02 -2.06 -4.50
N LEU A 334 19.01 -2.87 -4.07
CA LEU A 334 20.02 -2.43 -3.10
C LEU A 334 20.88 -1.29 -3.63
N ARG A 335 21.22 -1.30 -4.92
CA ARG A 335 21.98 -0.21 -5.58
C ARG A 335 21.19 1.10 -5.55
N SER A 336 19.89 1.06 -5.84
CA SER A 336 19.00 2.22 -5.73
C SER A 336 18.94 2.75 -4.30
N GLN A 337 18.81 1.86 -3.32
CA GLN A 337 18.78 2.23 -1.90
C GLN A 337 20.08 2.91 -1.45
N VAL A 338 21.22 2.32 -1.77
CA VAL A 338 22.57 2.86 -1.47
C VAL A 338 22.77 4.24 -2.10
N ARG A 339 22.29 4.44 -3.32
CA ARG A 339 22.52 5.67 -4.09
C ARG A 339 21.64 6.83 -3.61
N TYR A 340 20.39 6.58 -3.27
CA TYR A 340 19.40 7.64 -3.08
C TYR A 340 18.85 7.76 -1.66
N ARG A 341 19.01 6.76 -0.81
CA ARG A 341 18.35 6.73 0.49
C ARG A 341 19.28 6.67 1.69
N LEU A 342 20.49 6.12 1.54
CA LEU A 342 21.36 5.80 2.67
C LEU A 342 22.61 6.67 2.73
N GLN A 343 23.07 6.92 3.96
CA GLN A 343 24.31 7.64 4.25
C GLN A 343 25.09 6.94 5.37
N GLY A 344 26.37 7.28 5.54
CA GLY A 344 27.21 6.81 6.63
C GLY A 344 27.28 5.28 6.76
N VAL A 345 27.24 4.80 8.00
CA VAL A 345 27.41 3.37 8.32
C VAL A 345 26.33 2.47 7.71
N GLU A 346 25.08 2.94 7.63
CA GLU A 346 23.98 2.17 7.01
C GLU A 346 24.21 2.01 5.51
N LYS A 347 24.70 3.02 4.82
CA LYS A 347 25.13 2.91 3.42
C LYS A 347 26.21 1.85 3.26
N ALA A 348 27.21 1.80 4.17
CA ALA A 348 28.26 0.82 4.14
C ALA A 348 27.75 -0.61 4.44
N ARG A 349 26.74 -0.75 5.30
CA ARG A 349 26.10 -2.03 5.65
C ARG A 349 25.36 -2.62 4.47
N VAL A 350 24.49 -1.83 3.83
CA VAL A 350 23.74 -2.25 2.65
C VAL A 350 24.67 -2.43 1.44
N GLY A 351 25.74 -1.62 1.34
CA GLY A 351 26.80 -1.80 0.35
C GLY A 351 27.50 -3.16 0.47
N ALA A 352 27.71 -3.65 1.68
CA ALA A 352 28.24 -5.00 1.90
C ALA A 352 27.23 -6.09 1.45
N GLN A 353 25.93 -5.88 1.66
CA GLN A 353 24.90 -6.80 1.17
C GLN A 353 24.84 -6.79 -0.38
N LEU A 354 24.83 -5.61 -1.00
CA LEU A 354 24.91 -5.46 -2.46
C LEU A 354 26.16 -6.17 -3.03
N THR A 355 27.29 -6.04 -2.36
CA THR A 355 28.53 -6.73 -2.74
C THR A 355 28.35 -8.25 -2.73
N LEU A 356 27.75 -8.79 -1.66
CA LEU A 356 27.49 -10.23 -1.57
C LEU A 356 26.57 -10.71 -2.70
N VAL A 357 25.50 -9.98 -3.00
CA VAL A 357 24.58 -10.30 -4.11
C VAL A 357 25.33 -10.29 -5.45
N ASN A 358 26.16 -9.28 -5.71
CA ASN A 358 26.97 -9.23 -6.93
C ASN A 358 28.00 -10.39 -7.01
N ILE A 359 28.58 -10.83 -5.88
CA ILE A 359 29.44 -12.01 -5.84
C ILE A 359 28.65 -13.27 -6.20
N LEU A 360 27.47 -13.46 -5.63
CA LEU A 360 26.60 -14.60 -5.97
C LEU A 360 26.22 -14.59 -7.46
N ALA A 361 25.95 -13.42 -8.02
CA ALA A 361 25.70 -13.21 -9.45
C ALA A 361 26.97 -13.32 -10.33
N ARG A 362 28.13 -13.59 -9.73
CA ARG A 362 29.44 -13.59 -10.40
C ARG A 362 29.86 -12.26 -11.07
N GLN A 363 29.22 -11.16 -10.65
CA GLN A 363 29.53 -9.80 -11.11
C GLN A 363 30.59 -9.16 -10.21
N TYR A 364 31.80 -9.75 -10.23
CA TYR A 364 32.84 -9.41 -9.27
C TYR A 364 33.36 -7.96 -9.39
N ALA A 365 33.38 -7.40 -10.59
CA ALA A 365 33.77 -6.01 -10.80
C ALA A 365 32.73 -5.04 -10.15
N GLU A 366 31.45 -5.32 -10.33
CA GLU A 366 30.38 -4.55 -9.70
C GLU A 366 30.38 -4.72 -8.16
N ALA A 367 30.81 -5.89 -7.67
CA ALA A 367 30.99 -6.12 -6.24
C ALA A 367 32.07 -5.22 -5.64
N LEU A 368 33.22 -5.05 -6.30
CA LEU A 368 34.29 -4.13 -5.87
C LEU A 368 33.80 -2.67 -5.91
N LYS A 369 33.17 -2.29 -7.00
CA LYS A 369 32.59 -0.95 -7.16
C LYS A 369 31.61 -0.61 -6.05
N ALA A 370 30.73 -1.54 -5.68
CA ALA A 370 29.77 -1.36 -4.58
C ALA A 370 30.49 -1.11 -3.25
N LEU A 371 31.61 -1.79 -2.96
CA LEU A 371 32.41 -1.52 -1.77
C LEU A 371 33.05 -0.14 -1.81
N ASP A 372 33.57 0.29 -2.95
CA ASP A 372 34.24 1.59 -3.08
C ASP A 372 33.24 2.75 -2.95
N GLU A 373 32.09 2.69 -3.62
CA GLU A 373 31.04 3.71 -3.59
C GLU A 373 30.36 3.84 -2.21
N THR A 374 30.49 2.82 -1.37
CA THR A 374 29.87 2.78 -0.04
C THR A 374 30.90 2.84 1.09
N GLN A 375 32.13 3.24 0.79
CA GLN A 375 33.15 3.45 1.81
C GLN A 375 32.81 4.67 2.67
N THR A 376 32.93 4.52 3.98
CA THR A 376 32.70 5.60 4.95
C THR A 376 33.65 5.47 6.14
N SER A 377 33.85 6.58 6.87
CA SER A 377 34.57 6.58 8.15
C SER A 377 33.68 6.10 9.30
N GLY A 378 34.29 5.66 10.39
CA GLY A 378 33.56 5.30 11.63
C GLY A 378 32.77 3.99 11.56
N MET A 379 33.10 3.08 10.62
CA MET A 379 32.48 1.77 10.59
C MET A 379 32.91 0.92 11.79
N PRO A 380 31.98 0.15 12.40
CA PRO A 380 32.32 -0.87 13.36
C PRO A 380 33.32 -1.89 12.77
N GLU A 381 34.25 -2.39 13.60
CA GLU A 381 35.30 -3.32 13.13
C GLU A 381 34.72 -4.61 12.52
N THR A 382 33.60 -5.09 13.05
CA THR A 382 32.88 -6.24 12.50
C THR A 382 32.42 -6.01 11.05
N LEU A 383 31.90 -4.83 10.76
CA LEU A 383 31.48 -4.45 9.40
C LEU A 383 32.71 -4.24 8.49
N SER A 384 33.76 -3.59 9.00
CA SER A 384 35.00 -3.37 8.29
C SER A 384 35.65 -4.70 7.87
N THR A 385 35.72 -5.66 8.80
CA THR A 385 36.22 -7.01 8.55
C THR A 385 35.39 -7.76 7.52
N LYS A 386 34.05 -7.76 7.67
CA LYS A 386 33.12 -8.36 6.69
C LYS A 386 33.35 -7.79 5.28
N ARG A 387 33.51 -6.48 5.17
CA ARG A 387 33.75 -5.80 3.88
C ARG A 387 35.12 -6.17 3.29
N ARG A 388 36.19 -6.33 4.12
CA ARG A 388 37.50 -6.85 3.69
C ARG A 388 37.39 -8.26 3.11
N HIS A 389 36.68 -9.15 3.79
CA HIS A 389 36.45 -10.51 3.31
C HIS A 389 35.67 -10.55 1.99
N LEU A 390 34.63 -9.74 1.85
CA LEU A 390 33.87 -9.60 0.60
C LEU A 390 34.76 -9.06 -0.55
N ARG A 391 35.62 -8.08 -0.25
CA ARG A 391 36.61 -7.57 -1.21
C ARG A 391 37.56 -8.67 -1.67
N ALA A 392 38.07 -9.46 -0.73
CA ALA A 392 38.94 -10.59 -1.06
C ALA A 392 38.23 -11.63 -1.94
N LYS A 393 36.97 -11.99 -1.61
CA LYS A 393 36.15 -12.89 -2.44
C LYS A 393 35.93 -12.36 -3.86
N ALA A 394 35.63 -11.10 -4.03
CA ALA A 394 35.48 -10.49 -5.35
C ALA A 394 36.78 -10.51 -6.15
N LEU A 395 37.93 -10.23 -5.50
CA LEU A 395 39.24 -10.27 -6.12
C LEU A 395 39.67 -11.73 -6.51
N ILE A 396 39.30 -12.72 -5.69
CA ILE A 396 39.47 -14.14 -6.03
C ILE A 396 38.69 -14.49 -7.30
N GLY A 397 37.41 -14.07 -7.37
CA GLY A 397 36.59 -14.27 -8.56
C GLY A 397 37.14 -13.62 -9.83
N LEU A 398 37.82 -12.46 -9.71
CA LEU A 398 38.54 -11.79 -10.79
C LEU A 398 39.92 -12.39 -11.07
N LYS A 399 40.32 -13.43 -10.33
CA LYS A 399 41.67 -14.07 -10.41
C LYS A 399 42.84 -13.15 -10.01
N GLN A 400 42.56 -12.06 -9.28
CA GLN A 400 43.54 -11.08 -8.77
C GLN A 400 44.11 -11.52 -7.42
N ARG A 401 44.82 -12.65 -7.40
CA ARG A 401 45.23 -13.36 -6.18
C ARG A 401 46.13 -12.55 -5.27
N GLU A 402 47.10 -11.82 -5.84
CA GLU A 402 48.05 -11.00 -5.06
C GLU A 402 47.31 -9.87 -4.29
N GLN A 403 46.39 -9.22 -4.96
CA GLN A 403 45.57 -8.17 -4.33
C GLN A 403 44.64 -8.75 -3.24
N ALA A 404 44.06 -9.92 -3.46
CA ALA A 404 43.26 -10.61 -2.46
C ALA A 404 44.09 -10.96 -1.21
N LEU A 405 45.30 -11.45 -1.38
CA LEU A 405 46.24 -11.73 -0.26
C LEU A 405 46.65 -10.44 0.48
N ALA A 406 46.87 -9.35 -0.25
CA ALA A 406 47.21 -8.06 0.34
C ALA A 406 46.06 -7.52 1.24
N VAL A 407 44.82 -7.64 0.79
CA VAL A 407 43.61 -7.25 1.57
C VAL A 407 43.48 -8.08 2.84
N LEU A 408 43.87 -9.34 2.83
CA LEU A 408 43.80 -10.26 3.99
C LEU A 408 45.01 -10.15 4.90
N LYS A 409 46.02 -9.34 4.57
CA LYS A 409 47.26 -9.24 5.36
C LYS A 409 46.96 -8.78 6.79
N GLY A 410 47.48 -9.51 7.76
CA GLY A 410 47.30 -9.22 9.19
C GLY A 410 45.99 -9.70 9.80
N ASP A 411 45.02 -10.12 9.00
CA ASP A 411 43.78 -10.70 9.50
C ASP A 411 44.01 -12.17 9.91
N LYS A 412 43.85 -12.45 11.21
CA LYS A 412 44.05 -13.79 11.80
C LYS A 412 42.73 -14.56 11.97
N SER A 413 41.62 -14.02 11.49
CA SER A 413 40.31 -14.68 11.62
C SER A 413 40.27 -15.97 10.77
N ARG A 414 39.44 -16.90 11.22
CA ARG A 414 39.20 -18.17 10.52
C ARG A 414 38.69 -17.93 9.09
N ASP A 415 37.80 -16.94 8.89
CA ASP A 415 37.29 -16.62 7.56
C ASP A 415 38.38 -16.13 6.61
N ALA A 416 39.32 -15.31 7.12
CA ALA A 416 40.48 -14.89 6.34
C ALA A 416 41.40 -16.08 5.98
N GLU A 417 41.57 -17.04 6.89
CA GLU A 417 42.36 -18.23 6.64
C GLU A 417 41.71 -19.18 5.61
N LEU A 418 40.37 -19.28 5.64
CA LEU A 418 39.61 -20.00 4.59
C LEU A 418 39.84 -19.37 3.20
N LEU A 419 39.74 -18.03 3.12
CA LEU A 419 40.00 -17.33 1.86
C LEU A 419 41.43 -17.47 1.37
N ARG A 420 42.44 -17.47 2.27
CA ARG A 420 43.84 -17.77 1.90
C ARG A 420 43.96 -19.17 1.38
N THR A 421 43.32 -20.13 2.01
CA THR A 421 43.29 -21.52 1.57
C THR A 421 42.76 -21.64 0.15
N GLU A 422 41.65 -20.99 -0.14
CA GLU A 422 41.01 -20.94 -1.47
C GLU A 422 41.99 -20.33 -2.53
N ILE A 423 42.65 -19.21 -2.17
CA ILE A 423 43.61 -18.56 -3.06
C ILE A 423 44.79 -19.51 -3.36
N PHE A 424 45.39 -20.14 -2.33
CA PHE A 424 46.53 -21.01 -2.52
C PHE A 424 46.15 -22.31 -3.25
N TRP A 425 44.98 -22.85 -2.98
CA TRP A 425 44.42 -24.01 -3.68
C TRP A 425 44.25 -23.73 -5.17
N SER A 426 43.56 -22.62 -5.49
CA SER A 426 43.34 -22.21 -6.89
C SER A 426 44.63 -21.86 -7.63
N ALA A 427 45.68 -21.46 -6.90
CA ALA A 427 47.02 -21.20 -7.43
C ALA A 427 47.87 -22.48 -7.54
N ARG A 428 47.37 -23.65 -7.08
CA ARG A 428 48.10 -24.90 -6.95
C ARG A 428 49.37 -24.76 -6.10
N ASN A 429 49.39 -23.82 -5.15
CA ASN A 429 50.48 -23.66 -4.20
C ASN A 429 50.28 -24.60 -3.00
N TRP A 430 50.50 -25.88 -3.22
CA TRP A 430 50.18 -26.94 -2.28
C TRP A 430 50.90 -26.82 -0.94
N SER A 431 52.11 -26.29 -0.93
CA SER A 431 52.86 -26.04 0.29
C SER A 431 52.17 -25.00 1.19
N LYS A 432 51.75 -23.84 0.63
CA LYS A 432 51.01 -22.82 1.39
C LYS A 432 49.60 -23.28 1.73
N THR A 433 48.94 -24.03 0.83
CA THR A 433 47.63 -24.63 1.09
C THR A 433 47.68 -25.56 2.30
N SER A 434 48.66 -26.46 2.36
CA SER A 434 48.80 -27.38 3.50
C SER A 434 49.06 -26.63 4.80
N GLN A 435 49.87 -25.57 4.79
CA GLN A 435 50.14 -24.75 5.95
C GLN A 435 48.86 -24.07 6.47
N SER A 436 48.05 -23.49 5.56
CA SER A 436 46.81 -22.82 5.87
C SER A 436 45.77 -23.81 6.42
N LEU A 437 45.60 -24.97 5.82
CA LEU A 437 44.73 -26.03 6.31
C LEU A 437 45.15 -26.56 7.68
N HIS A 438 46.44 -26.67 7.94
CA HIS A 438 46.97 -27.03 9.25
C HIS A 438 46.59 -26.01 10.32
N ASN A 439 46.63 -24.71 10.00
CA ASN A 439 46.15 -23.66 10.88
C ASN A 439 44.62 -23.81 11.19
N LEU A 440 43.82 -24.04 10.16
CA LEU A 440 42.37 -24.26 10.30
C LEU A 440 42.04 -25.49 11.15
N ILE A 441 42.79 -26.59 10.98
CA ILE A 441 42.65 -27.80 11.81
C ILE A 441 42.93 -27.48 13.29
N ARG A 442 44.02 -26.76 13.55
CA ARG A 442 44.41 -26.37 14.92
C ARG A 442 43.35 -25.43 15.56
N GLU A 443 42.88 -24.45 14.82
CA GLU A 443 41.86 -23.49 15.30
C GLU A 443 40.47 -24.13 15.50
N SER A 444 40.17 -25.21 14.77
CA SER A 444 38.93 -25.95 14.92
C SER A 444 38.90 -26.90 16.12
N ASP A 445 39.98 -26.93 16.92
CA ASP A 445 40.17 -27.87 18.04
C ASP A 445 40.11 -29.37 17.63
N ALA A 446 40.39 -29.65 16.38
CA ALA A 446 40.51 -31.01 15.88
C ALA A 446 41.80 -31.67 16.46
N LYS A 447 41.63 -32.63 17.39
CA LYS A 447 42.72 -33.28 18.12
C LYS A 447 42.94 -34.71 17.63
N PRO A 448 44.20 -35.20 17.61
CA PRO A 448 44.47 -36.59 17.36
C PRO A 448 43.67 -37.54 18.23
N GLY A 449 43.07 -38.56 17.64
CA GLY A 449 42.31 -39.59 18.33
C GLY A 449 40.92 -39.20 18.79
N LYS A 450 40.48 -37.93 18.68
CA LYS A 450 39.13 -37.50 18.99
C LYS A 450 38.19 -37.56 17.79
N PRO A 451 36.90 -37.84 17.95
CA PRO A 451 35.94 -37.77 16.84
C PRO A 451 35.93 -36.38 16.20
N LEU A 452 35.89 -36.34 14.87
CA LEU A 452 35.83 -35.12 14.07
C LEU A 452 34.39 -34.86 13.62
N ASN A 453 33.99 -33.61 13.63
CA ASN A 453 32.76 -33.19 12.94
C ASN A 453 33.00 -33.12 11.40
N GLU A 454 31.97 -32.99 10.60
CA GLU A 454 32.08 -33.01 9.13
C GLU A 454 33.05 -31.94 8.59
N GLN A 455 33.02 -30.75 9.16
CA GLN A 455 33.89 -29.64 8.74
C GLN A 455 35.38 -29.93 9.09
N GLN A 456 35.65 -30.44 10.28
CA GLN A 456 36.98 -30.84 10.69
C GLN A 456 37.51 -31.98 9.82
N ALA A 457 36.67 -32.97 9.51
CA ALA A 457 37.00 -34.06 8.63
C ALA A 457 37.35 -33.58 7.21
N ALA A 458 36.58 -32.58 6.69
CA ALA A 458 36.91 -31.96 5.39
C ALA A 458 38.25 -31.23 5.43
N TYR A 459 38.59 -30.48 6.47
CA TYR A 459 39.89 -29.84 6.60
C TYR A 459 41.03 -30.87 6.63
N VAL A 460 40.86 -31.96 7.39
CA VAL A 460 41.87 -33.03 7.49
C VAL A 460 42.07 -33.74 6.15
N LEU A 461 41.01 -34.03 5.40
CA LEU A 461 41.10 -34.60 4.08
C LEU A 461 41.82 -33.67 3.10
N ASN A 462 41.40 -32.39 3.02
CA ASN A 462 42.01 -31.41 2.14
C ASN A 462 43.49 -31.15 2.49
N TYR A 463 43.84 -31.20 3.79
CA TYR A 463 45.20 -31.13 4.26
C TYR A 463 46.03 -32.31 3.73
N ALA A 464 45.52 -33.54 3.85
CA ALA A 464 46.17 -34.72 3.33
C ALA A 464 46.36 -34.63 1.79
N ILE A 465 45.36 -34.16 1.05
CA ILE A 465 45.45 -33.92 -0.40
C ILE A 465 46.56 -32.91 -0.70
N ALA A 466 46.59 -31.77 -0.03
CA ALA A 466 47.60 -30.73 -0.23
C ALA A 466 49.01 -31.23 0.09
N LEU A 467 49.18 -32.06 1.14
CA LEU A 467 50.45 -32.69 1.48
C LEU A 467 50.91 -33.67 0.41
N THR A 468 50.01 -34.48 -0.13
CA THR A 468 50.31 -35.43 -1.22
C THR A 468 50.77 -34.68 -2.47
N LEU A 469 50.03 -33.62 -2.86
CA LEU A 469 50.35 -32.83 -4.05
C LEU A 469 51.61 -31.97 -3.88
N SER A 470 52.01 -31.65 -2.65
CA SER A 470 53.29 -30.97 -2.36
C SER A 470 54.48 -31.92 -2.20
N GLY A 471 54.25 -33.23 -2.22
CA GLY A 471 55.29 -34.22 -2.01
C GLY A 471 55.84 -34.29 -0.57
N ASN A 472 55.09 -33.78 0.42
CA ASN A 472 55.54 -33.76 1.81
C ASN A 472 55.16 -35.04 2.55
N GLU A 473 55.84 -36.12 2.22
CA GLU A 473 55.62 -37.47 2.77
C GLU A 473 55.71 -37.53 4.31
N ARG A 474 56.65 -36.76 4.91
CA ARG A 474 56.83 -36.75 6.37
C ARG A 474 55.58 -36.17 7.09
N ALA A 475 55.04 -35.08 6.57
CA ALA A 475 53.84 -34.46 7.12
C ALA A 475 52.57 -35.32 6.83
N LEU A 476 52.50 -35.97 5.67
CA LEU A 476 51.44 -36.90 5.30
C LEU A 476 51.42 -38.12 6.25
N GLY A 477 52.60 -38.67 6.57
CA GLY A 477 52.72 -39.75 7.55
C GLY A 477 52.24 -39.37 8.94
N ARG A 478 52.55 -38.14 9.39
CA ARG A 478 51.99 -37.60 10.65
C ARG A 478 50.48 -37.44 10.58
N ALA A 479 49.94 -36.82 9.54
CA ALA A 479 48.52 -36.66 9.37
C ALA A 479 47.75 -37.99 9.39
N ARG A 480 48.35 -39.04 8.79
CA ARG A 480 47.83 -40.40 8.86
C ARG A 480 47.84 -40.94 10.31
N SER A 481 48.94 -40.81 11.04
CA SER A 481 49.05 -41.26 12.43
C SER A 481 48.01 -40.56 13.32
N ASP A 482 47.89 -39.26 13.18
CA ASP A 482 47.08 -38.41 14.03
C ASP A 482 45.56 -38.58 13.81
N PHE A 483 45.14 -38.78 12.54
CA PHE A 483 43.75 -38.68 12.18
C PHE A 483 43.10 -39.96 11.61
N SER A 484 43.87 -41.05 11.34
CA SER A 484 43.28 -42.28 10.79
C SER A 484 42.17 -42.86 11.66
N ALA A 485 42.35 -42.89 12.97
CA ALA A 485 41.34 -43.38 13.90
C ALA A 485 40.09 -42.50 13.92
N ALA A 486 40.25 -41.16 13.89
CA ALA A 486 39.17 -40.21 13.88
C ALA A 486 38.39 -40.22 12.55
N MET A 487 39.10 -40.37 11.43
CA MET A 487 38.53 -40.45 10.07
C MET A 487 37.92 -41.82 9.75
N ALA A 488 38.17 -42.86 10.56
CA ALA A 488 37.64 -44.22 10.34
C ALA A 488 36.10 -44.31 10.42
N LYS A 489 35.44 -43.30 11.02
CA LYS A 489 34.00 -43.20 11.15
C LYS A 489 33.53 -41.93 10.43
N GLY A 490 32.96 -42.04 9.24
CA GLY A 490 32.44 -40.87 8.53
C GLY A 490 32.40 -41.05 7.03
N ARG A 491 31.73 -40.12 6.34
CA ARG A 491 31.56 -40.13 4.86
C ARG A 491 32.87 -40.01 4.09
N LEU A 492 33.89 -39.38 4.68
CA LEU A 492 35.20 -39.13 4.04
C LEU A 492 36.25 -40.20 4.34
N LYS A 493 35.92 -41.30 5.05
CA LYS A 493 36.79 -42.39 5.46
C LYS A 493 37.60 -42.97 4.29
N ASP A 494 36.92 -43.38 3.24
CA ASP A 494 37.57 -44.09 2.13
C ASP A 494 38.44 -43.16 1.28
N ALA A 495 38.01 -41.91 1.08
CA ALA A 495 38.83 -40.89 0.42
C ALA A 495 40.09 -40.59 1.22
N PHE A 496 40.00 -40.40 2.56
CA PHE A 496 41.17 -40.16 3.40
C PHE A 496 42.14 -41.35 3.37
N ARG A 497 41.64 -42.59 3.56
CA ARG A 497 42.43 -43.81 3.50
C ARG A 497 43.19 -43.95 2.17
N LEU A 498 42.51 -43.65 1.04
CA LEU A 498 43.13 -43.71 -0.28
C LEU A 498 44.28 -42.71 -0.41
N ILE A 499 44.10 -41.46 0.05
CA ILE A 499 45.11 -40.40 -0.04
C ILE A 499 46.35 -40.68 0.84
N VAL A 500 46.12 -41.15 2.10
CA VAL A 500 47.23 -41.35 3.04
C VAL A 500 47.86 -42.75 3.00
N SER A 501 47.36 -43.66 2.14
CA SER A 501 47.97 -45.01 1.98
C SER A 501 49.41 -44.92 1.50
N PRO A 502 50.32 -45.65 2.11
CA PRO A 502 51.73 -45.69 1.62
C PRO A 502 51.77 -46.18 0.19
N SER A 503 52.58 -45.54 -0.62
CA SER A 503 52.84 -46.05 -1.95
C SER A 503 53.69 -47.34 -1.80
N SER A 504 53.10 -48.47 -2.03
CA SER A 504 53.73 -49.76 -1.90
C SER A 504 54.77 -50.09 -3.03
N LEU A 505 54.98 -49.15 -3.94
CA LEU A 505 55.91 -49.29 -5.04
C LEU A 505 56.63 -47.95 -5.28
N GLY A 506 57.98 -47.96 -5.22
CA GLY A 506 58.87 -46.81 -5.27
C GLY A 506 58.93 -45.99 -6.57
N LEU A 507 57.87 -45.97 -7.34
CA LEU A 507 57.63 -45.11 -8.51
C LEU A 507 56.18 -44.59 -8.46
N LEU A 508 55.97 -43.41 -7.87
CA LEU A 508 54.73 -42.66 -8.00
C LEU A 508 54.53 -42.27 -9.47
N ASN A 509 53.70 -43.05 -10.18
CA ASN A 509 53.21 -42.62 -11.48
C ASN A 509 52.38 -41.34 -11.29
N PRO A 510 52.76 -40.20 -11.89
CA PRO A 510 51.97 -38.93 -11.77
C PRO A 510 50.52 -39.10 -12.17
N GLU A 511 50.20 -40.06 -13.03
CA GLU A 511 48.82 -40.37 -13.42
C GLU A 511 48.01 -41.04 -12.29
N LEU A 512 48.69 -41.86 -11.45
CA LEU A 512 48.02 -42.48 -10.29
C LEU A 512 47.69 -41.45 -9.21
N VAL A 513 48.53 -40.44 -9.02
CA VAL A 513 48.26 -39.31 -8.12
C VAL A 513 47.14 -38.45 -8.66
N ARG A 514 47.12 -38.17 -9.97
CA ARG A 514 46.03 -37.43 -10.62
C ARG A 514 44.70 -38.17 -10.54
N SER A 515 44.69 -39.50 -10.74
CA SER A 515 43.46 -40.30 -10.62
C SER A 515 42.92 -40.34 -9.18
N ARG A 516 43.82 -40.41 -8.17
CA ARG A 516 43.45 -40.35 -6.74
C ARG A 516 42.87 -38.99 -6.36
N VAL A 517 43.43 -37.89 -6.89
CA VAL A 517 42.93 -36.53 -6.67
C VAL A 517 41.60 -36.31 -7.41
N ALA A 518 41.45 -36.77 -8.65
CA ALA A 518 40.23 -36.69 -9.42
C ALA A 518 39.05 -37.44 -8.73
N VAL A 519 39.32 -38.58 -8.10
CA VAL A 519 38.33 -39.30 -7.28
C VAL A 519 37.96 -38.52 -6.03
N ALA A 520 38.92 -37.79 -5.42
CA ALA A 520 38.66 -36.97 -4.23
C ALA A 520 37.96 -35.63 -4.58
N GLU A 521 38.23 -35.03 -5.74
CA GLU A 521 37.58 -33.81 -6.25
C GLU A 521 36.11 -34.04 -6.69
N ASN A 522 35.78 -35.28 -7.09
CA ASN A 522 34.40 -35.67 -7.47
C ASN A 522 33.50 -36.10 -6.29
N PHE A 523 34.02 -36.06 -5.05
CA PHE A 523 33.14 -36.22 -3.89
C PHE A 523 32.42 -34.89 -3.62
N PRO A 524 31.06 -34.86 -3.58
CA PRO A 524 30.31 -33.64 -3.33
C PRO A 524 30.68 -33.08 -1.95
N THR A 525 31.08 -31.80 -1.96
CA THR A 525 31.31 -30.98 -0.77
C THR A 525 30.00 -30.69 -0.04
#